data_f599d01d2405fd54c3c73b47c3ff855f
#
_entry.id   f599d01d2405fd54c3c73b47c3ff855f
#
_cell.length_a   1.000
_cell.length_b   1.000
_cell.length_c   1.000
_cell.angle_alpha   90.00
_cell.angle_beta   90.00
_cell.angle_gamma   90.00
#
_symmetry.space_group_name_H-M   'P 1'
#
loop_
_entity.id
_entity.type
_entity.pdbx_description
1 polymer ?
#
loop_
_entity_poly.entity_id
_entity_poly.type
_entity_poly.pdbx_seq_one_letter_code
_entity_poly.pdbx_strand_id
1 'polypeptide(L)'
;MFENEKVIVLDTETTNSIDDPIVYDIGFAVIDINGKVYEAHSYVVADVFLDEELMASAFFADKIPQYWEDIKNGNRKLRKLKTIKYILADVCKQYEIKKIVAHNARFDYRSLALTQRFLTSSKYRYFIPYGVEIWDSLKMSREVFGKDEEFGNFCYENNYLTKRGQRRYTAEILYRFLTGQNDFVESHTGLEDVLIEKDIFCECLKRKKDINGALWG
;
A
#
# COMPACT_ATOMS: atom_id res chain seq x y z
N MET A 1 20.81 5.23 -8.39
CA MET A 1 19.58 6.07 -8.39
C MET A 1 18.96 6.22 -7.00
N PHE A 2 19.10 5.23 -6.07
CA PHE A 2 18.47 5.24 -4.74
C PHE A 2 19.46 5.17 -3.56
N GLU A 3 20.75 5.26 -3.74
CA GLU A 3 21.83 4.88 -2.77
C GLU A 3 21.82 5.56 -1.40
N ASN A 4 21.01 6.55 -1.13
CA ASN A 4 20.77 7.14 0.20
C ASN A 4 19.34 7.69 0.29
N GLU A 5 18.49 7.32 -0.65
CA GLU A 5 17.14 7.83 -0.74
C GLU A 5 16.22 7.06 0.22
N LYS A 6 15.42 7.78 0.98
CA LYS A 6 14.32 7.20 1.73
C LYS A 6 13.03 7.35 0.91
N VAL A 7 12.20 6.34 0.98
CA VAL A 7 10.89 6.32 0.35
C VAL A 7 9.83 6.01 1.40
N ILE A 8 8.58 6.35 1.12
CA ILE A 8 7.44 5.84 1.88
C ILE A 8 6.84 4.69 1.10
N VAL A 9 6.57 3.56 1.77
CA VAL A 9 5.63 2.54 1.28
C VAL A 9 4.31 2.81 1.96
N LEU A 10 3.20 2.77 1.20
CA LEU A 10 1.86 3.12 1.66
C LEU A 10 0.85 2.12 1.11
N ASP A 11 -0.08 1.70 1.97
CA ASP A 11 -1.23 0.89 1.60
C ASP A 11 -2.52 1.42 2.23
N THR A 12 -3.67 1.12 1.62
CA THR A 12 -4.99 1.59 2.08
C THR A 12 -6.04 0.50 1.98
N GLU A 13 -6.87 0.40 3.05
CA GLU A 13 -8.09 -0.38 3.01
C GLU A 13 -9.32 0.49 2.79
N THR A 14 -10.28 -0.04 2.05
CA THR A 14 -11.42 0.75 1.59
C THR A 14 -12.77 0.09 1.90
N THR A 15 -13.76 0.94 2.03
CA THR A 15 -15.18 0.61 2.02
C THR A 15 -15.81 1.09 0.71
N ASN A 16 -17.12 0.83 0.52
CA ASN A 16 -17.86 1.15 -0.68
C ASN A 16 -17.46 0.25 -1.88
N SER A 17 -17.72 0.67 -3.10
CA SER A 17 -17.42 -0.13 -4.29
C SER A 17 -15.99 0.09 -4.80
N ILE A 18 -15.50 -0.85 -5.63
CA ILE A 18 -14.21 -0.70 -6.33
C ILE A 18 -14.20 0.53 -7.25
N ASP A 19 -15.37 0.92 -7.78
CA ASP A 19 -15.49 2.08 -8.66
C ASP A 19 -15.49 3.40 -7.90
N ASP A 20 -15.87 3.40 -6.62
CA ASP A 20 -15.90 4.57 -5.75
C ASP A 20 -15.40 4.24 -4.33
N PRO A 21 -14.12 3.84 -4.20
CA PRO A 21 -13.56 3.39 -2.93
C PRO A 21 -13.35 4.56 -1.97
N ILE A 22 -13.74 4.35 -0.70
CA ILE A 22 -13.56 5.30 0.40
C ILE A 22 -12.63 4.67 1.43
N VAL A 23 -11.52 5.32 1.73
CA VAL A 23 -10.45 4.82 2.59
C VAL A 23 -10.84 4.90 4.06
N TYR A 24 -10.75 3.78 4.78
CA TYR A 24 -10.92 3.74 6.23
C TYR A 24 -9.65 3.36 7.01
N ASP A 25 -8.67 2.72 6.37
CA ASP A 25 -7.36 2.43 6.97
C ASP A 25 -6.22 2.93 6.08
N ILE A 26 -5.19 3.51 6.69
CA ILE A 26 -4.01 4.01 6.01
C ILE A 26 -2.78 3.55 6.81
N GLY A 27 -2.00 2.66 6.21
CA GLY A 27 -0.68 2.29 6.67
C GLY A 27 0.40 2.98 5.85
N PHE A 28 1.49 3.43 6.48
CA PHE A 28 2.68 3.81 5.75
C PHE A 28 3.95 3.71 6.60
N ALA A 29 5.07 3.45 5.94
CA ALA A 29 6.37 3.37 6.58
C ALA A 29 7.44 4.09 5.76
N VAL A 30 8.35 4.77 6.44
CA VAL A 30 9.57 5.33 5.86
C VAL A 30 10.64 4.26 5.88
N ILE A 31 11.16 3.92 4.71
CA ILE A 31 12.18 2.89 4.54
C ILE A 31 13.36 3.40 3.71
N ASP A 32 14.49 2.70 3.80
CA ASP A 32 15.55 2.77 2.78
C ASP A 32 15.44 1.60 1.79
N ILE A 33 16.29 1.61 0.78
CA ILE A 33 16.32 0.57 -0.26
C ILE A 33 16.74 -0.82 0.24
N ASN A 34 17.32 -0.90 1.45
CA ASN A 34 17.68 -2.16 2.09
C ASN A 34 16.54 -2.74 2.93
N GLY A 35 15.40 -2.03 3.00
CA GLY A 35 14.22 -2.43 3.75
C GLY A 35 14.25 -2.07 5.24
N LYS A 36 15.23 -1.26 5.68
CA LYS A 36 15.25 -0.75 7.05
C LYS A 36 14.11 0.24 7.24
N VAL A 37 13.27 -0.01 8.22
CA VAL A 37 12.18 0.88 8.62
C VAL A 37 12.73 1.94 9.59
N TYR A 38 12.49 3.21 9.30
CA TYR A 38 12.85 4.36 10.12
C TYR A 38 11.68 4.85 10.97
N GLU A 39 10.50 4.84 10.39
CA GLU A 39 9.26 5.27 11.03
C GLU A 39 8.09 4.52 10.40
N ALA A 40 7.08 4.17 11.20
CA ALA A 40 5.89 3.46 10.74
C ALA A 40 4.63 4.06 11.36
N HIS A 41 3.56 4.11 10.59
CA HIS A 41 2.29 4.71 10.95
C HIS A 41 1.13 3.81 10.56
N SER A 42 0.18 3.65 11.49
CA SER A 42 -1.09 2.96 11.27
C SER A 42 -2.23 3.86 11.73
N TYR A 43 -3.09 4.24 10.81
CA TYR A 43 -4.20 5.16 11.06
C TYR A 43 -5.52 4.61 10.56
N VAL A 44 -6.52 4.68 11.43
CA VAL A 44 -7.92 4.49 11.05
C VAL A 44 -8.55 5.86 10.83
N VAL A 45 -9.19 6.06 9.68
CA VAL A 45 -9.82 7.32 9.28
C VAL A 45 -11.14 7.50 10.01
N ALA A 46 -11.13 8.31 11.07
CA ALA A 46 -12.29 8.52 11.94
C ALA A 46 -13.52 9.00 11.19
N ASP A 47 -13.33 9.84 10.17
CA ASP A 47 -14.43 10.41 9.37
C ASP A 47 -15.18 9.35 8.55
N VAL A 48 -14.61 8.17 8.36
CA VAL A 48 -15.19 7.04 7.62
C VAL A 48 -15.50 5.87 8.56
N PHE A 49 -14.55 5.47 9.41
CA PHE A 49 -14.66 4.29 10.24
C PHE A 49 -15.76 4.38 11.31
N LEU A 50 -16.12 5.59 11.75
CA LEU A 50 -17.19 5.83 12.71
C LEU A 50 -18.58 5.90 12.04
N ASP A 51 -18.66 5.86 10.73
CA ASP A 51 -19.89 5.80 9.96
C ASP A 51 -20.26 4.32 9.71
N GLU A 52 -21.22 3.82 10.48
CA GLU A 52 -21.63 2.41 10.44
C GLU A 52 -22.22 2.02 9.06
N GLU A 53 -22.90 2.95 8.38
CA GLU A 53 -23.50 2.71 7.07
C GLU A 53 -22.40 2.54 6.00
N LEU A 54 -21.39 3.39 6.01
CA LEU A 54 -20.20 3.24 5.15
C LEU A 54 -19.46 1.96 5.45
N MET A 55 -19.17 1.68 6.72
CA MET A 55 -18.41 0.49 7.13
C MET A 55 -19.12 -0.82 6.88
N ALA A 56 -20.46 -0.84 6.78
CA ALA A 56 -21.21 -2.03 6.40
C ALA A 56 -20.87 -2.54 4.99
N SER A 57 -20.32 -1.67 4.12
CA SER A 57 -19.88 -2.01 2.78
C SER A 57 -18.38 -2.26 2.65
N ALA A 58 -17.64 -2.31 3.77
CA ALA A 58 -16.19 -2.59 3.77
C ALA A 58 -15.93 -4.00 3.22
N PHE A 59 -14.94 -4.13 2.35
CA PHE A 59 -14.60 -5.41 1.74
C PHE A 59 -14.14 -6.43 2.80
N PHE A 60 -13.45 -5.97 3.85
CA PHE A 60 -13.01 -6.76 4.99
C PHE A 60 -13.77 -6.37 6.28
N ALA A 61 -15.11 -6.30 6.21
CA ALA A 61 -15.95 -5.92 7.35
C ALA A 61 -15.82 -6.89 8.56
N ASP A 62 -15.44 -8.13 8.33
CA ASP A 62 -15.13 -9.13 9.37
C ASP A 62 -13.96 -8.73 10.26
N LYS A 63 -13.09 -7.82 9.82
CA LYS A 63 -11.95 -7.29 10.58
C LYS A 63 -12.29 -6.09 11.46
N ILE A 64 -13.46 -5.51 11.37
CA ILE A 64 -13.86 -4.35 12.19
C ILE A 64 -13.64 -4.58 13.71
N PRO A 65 -13.95 -5.75 14.28
CA PRO A 65 -13.67 -6.01 15.71
C PRO A 65 -12.18 -5.93 16.05
N GLN A 66 -11.29 -6.43 15.16
CA GLN A 66 -9.84 -6.32 15.32
C GLN A 66 -9.39 -4.85 15.31
N TYR A 67 -9.92 -4.02 14.41
CA TYR A 67 -9.60 -2.58 14.38
C TYR A 67 -9.95 -1.88 15.69
N TRP A 68 -11.09 -2.20 16.29
CA TRP A 68 -11.46 -1.63 17.59
C TRP A 68 -10.52 -2.07 18.72
N GLU A 69 -10.08 -3.32 18.71
CA GLU A 69 -9.09 -3.81 19.66
C GLU A 69 -7.74 -3.12 19.47
N ASP A 70 -7.26 -3.00 18.23
CA ASP A 70 -6.00 -2.34 17.90
C ASP A 70 -6.01 -0.85 18.28
N ILE A 71 -7.14 -0.16 18.08
CA ILE A 71 -7.30 1.23 18.52
C ILE A 71 -7.24 1.32 20.04
N LYS A 72 -7.92 0.43 20.76
CA LYS A 72 -7.92 0.38 22.21
C LYS A 72 -6.53 0.11 22.79
N ASN A 73 -5.77 -0.76 22.14
CA ASN A 73 -4.42 -1.15 22.56
C ASN A 73 -3.34 -0.14 22.09
N GLY A 74 -3.70 0.85 21.29
CA GLY A 74 -2.79 1.87 20.76
C GLY A 74 -1.95 1.43 19.56
N ASN A 75 -2.21 0.24 19.01
CA ASN A 75 -1.54 -0.27 17.81
C ASN A 75 -1.95 0.52 16.55
N ARG A 76 -3.19 1.01 16.53
CA ARG A 76 -3.72 1.89 15.48
C ARG A 76 -4.24 3.19 16.10
N LYS A 77 -4.10 4.28 15.37
CA LYS A 77 -4.54 5.60 15.83
C LYS A 77 -5.75 6.07 15.04
N LEU A 78 -6.88 6.26 15.71
CA LEU A 78 -8.07 6.87 15.12
C LEU A 78 -7.82 8.38 14.89
N ARG A 79 -7.82 8.84 13.63
CA ARG A 79 -7.54 10.23 13.25
C ARG A 79 -8.42 10.65 12.08
N LYS A 80 -8.73 11.95 12.01
CA LYS A 80 -9.38 12.53 10.83
C LYS A 80 -8.46 12.48 9.62
N LEU A 81 -9.02 12.26 8.43
CA LEU A 81 -8.26 12.22 7.17
C LEU A 81 -7.35 13.45 6.99
N LYS A 82 -7.87 14.62 7.31
CA LYS A 82 -7.11 15.88 7.25
C LYS A 82 -5.85 15.85 8.12
N THR A 83 -5.95 15.29 9.33
CA THR A 83 -4.81 15.14 10.24
C THR A 83 -3.77 14.19 9.68
N ILE A 84 -4.22 13.03 9.15
CA ILE A 84 -3.31 12.04 8.55
C ILE A 84 -2.57 12.64 7.35
N LYS A 85 -3.26 13.42 6.52
CA LYS A 85 -2.65 14.13 5.40
C LYS A 85 -1.52 15.09 5.83
N TYR A 86 -1.72 15.83 6.92
CA TYR A 86 -0.67 16.72 7.43
C TYR A 86 0.51 15.92 8.01
N ILE A 87 0.24 14.85 8.74
CA ILE A 87 1.31 13.96 9.26
C ILE A 87 2.13 13.39 8.09
N LEU A 88 1.49 12.89 7.05
CA LEU A 88 2.20 12.38 5.86
C LEU A 88 3.06 13.49 5.21
N ALA A 89 2.53 14.71 5.10
CA ALA A 89 3.27 15.84 4.54
C ALA A 89 4.48 16.22 5.40
N ASP A 90 4.33 16.22 6.72
CA ASP A 90 5.42 16.49 7.66
C ASP A 90 6.49 15.42 7.62
N VAL A 91 6.10 14.13 7.56
CA VAL A 91 7.02 13.00 7.39
C VAL A 91 7.77 13.10 6.05
N CYS A 92 7.06 13.43 4.96
CA CYS A 92 7.71 13.65 3.67
C CYS A 92 8.76 14.77 3.74
N LYS A 93 8.47 15.85 4.44
CA LYS A 93 9.43 16.95 4.64
C LYS A 93 10.60 16.55 5.54
N GLN A 94 10.33 15.90 6.67
CA GLN A 94 11.34 15.48 7.64
C GLN A 94 12.40 14.54 7.03
N TYR A 95 11.95 13.60 6.19
CA TYR A 95 12.82 12.59 5.57
C TYR A 95 13.20 12.92 4.13
N GLU A 96 12.84 14.12 3.63
CA GLU A 96 13.09 14.56 2.25
C GLU A 96 12.54 13.57 1.19
N ILE A 97 11.38 12.96 1.48
CA ILE A 97 10.77 11.96 0.63
C ILE A 97 10.44 12.53 -0.76
N LYS A 98 10.91 11.83 -1.79
CA LYS A 98 10.63 12.14 -3.20
C LYS A 98 9.69 11.13 -3.84
N LYS A 99 9.54 9.94 -3.23
CA LYS A 99 8.74 8.83 -3.78
C LYS A 99 7.90 8.19 -2.71
N ILE A 100 6.63 7.94 -3.06
CA ILE A 100 5.72 7.06 -2.32
C ILE A 100 5.43 5.85 -3.20
N VAL A 101 5.57 4.67 -2.64
CA VAL A 101 5.41 3.38 -3.31
C VAL A 101 4.17 2.70 -2.76
N ALA A 102 3.36 2.08 -3.62
CA ALA A 102 2.26 1.19 -3.23
C ALA A 102 2.16 0.02 -4.22
N HIS A 103 1.53 -1.07 -3.82
CA HIS A 103 1.30 -2.21 -4.71
C HIS A 103 -0.03 -2.06 -5.44
N ASN A 104 0.01 -1.80 -6.75
CA ASN A 104 -1.13 -1.30 -7.54
C ASN A 104 -1.49 0.16 -7.19
N ALA A 105 -0.47 0.99 -7.09
CA ALA A 105 -0.49 2.36 -6.59
C ALA A 105 -1.59 3.28 -7.16
N ARG A 106 -2.11 2.95 -8.35
CA ARG A 106 -3.23 3.70 -8.95
C ARG A 106 -4.50 3.58 -8.11
N PHE A 107 -4.68 2.42 -7.47
CA PHE A 107 -5.84 2.21 -6.59
C PHE A 107 -5.75 3.10 -5.36
N ASP A 108 -4.65 3.07 -4.61
CA ASP A 108 -4.45 3.86 -3.40
C ASP A 108 -4.52 5.36 -3.66
N TYR A 109 -3.81 5.80 -4.70
CA TYR A 109 -3.85 7.20 -5.10
C TYR A 109 -5.27 7.69 -5.41
N ARG A 110 -6.05 6.88 -6.17
CA ARG A 110 -7.44 7.20 -6.51
C ARG A 110 -8.33 7.18 -5.28
N SER A 111 -8.21 6.16 -4.43
CA SER A 111 -9.02 5.98 -3.23
C SER A 111 -8.83 7.14 -2.26
N LEU A 112 -7.59 7.56 -2.00
CA LEU A 112 -7.27 8.73 -1.18
C LEU A 112 -7.85 10.03 -1.75
N ALA A 113 -7.76 10.23 -3.08
CA ALA A 113 -8.32 11.41 -3.74
C ALA A 113 -9.86 11.43 -3.68
N LEU A 114 -10.51 10.28 -3.85
CA LEU A 114 -11.97 10.14 -3.74
C LEU A 114 -12.44 10.39 -2.31
N THR A 115 -11.77 9.80 -1.32
CA THR A 115 -12.07 10.00 0.10
C THR A 115 -11.94 11.48 0.49
N GLN A 116 -10.90 12.16 0.02
CA GLN A 116 -10.75 13.58 0.27
C GLN A 116 -11.87 14.40 -0.36
N ARG A 117 -12.36 14.04 -1.55
CA ARG A 117 -13.52 14.70 -2.19
C ARG A 117 -14.82 14.43 -1.44
N PHE A 118 -15.00 13.21 -0.99
CA PHE A 118 -16.18 12.80 -0.23
C PHE A 118 -16.28 13.57 1.09
N LEU A 119 -15.17 13.71 1.81
CA LEU A 119 -15.13 14.33 3.13
C LEU A 119 -14.97 15.84 3.12
N THR A 120 -14.63 16.46 1.98
CA THR A 120 -14.35 17.90 1.92
C THR A 120 -14.89 18.57 0.67
N SER A 121 -15.38 19.81 0.80
CA SER A 121 -15.71 20.67 -0.33
C SER A 121 -14.46 21.35 -0.95
N SER A 122 -13.27 21.05 -0.48
CA SER A 122 -12.03 21.66 -0.92
C SER A 122 -11.77 21.40 -2.41
N LYS A 123 -11.30 22.42 -3.11
CA LYS A 123 -10.79 22.31 -4.49
C LYS A 123 -9.49 21.52 -4.56
N TYR A 124 -8.75 21.41 -3.44
CA TYR A 124 -7.52 20.61 -3.34
C TYR A 124 -7.87 19.13 -3.20
N ARG A 125 -7.73 18.41 -4.32
CA ARG A 125 -8.13 17.00 -4.45
C ARG A 125 -7.01 16.01 -4.19
N TYR A 126 -5.79 16.50 -3.98
CA TYR A 126 -4.61 15.64 -3.82
C TYR A 126 -4.34 15.38 -2.35
N PHE A 127 -4.30 14.12 -1.99
CA PHE A 127 -3.88 13.70 -0.66
C PHE A 127 -2.34 13.71 -0.55
N ILE A 128 -1.68 13.18 -1.55
CA ILE A 128 -0.21 13.11 -1.62
C ILE A 128 0.36 14.53 -1.80
N PRO A 129 1.46 14.88 -1.09
CA PRO A 129 2.11 16.16 -1.21
C PRO A 129 2.61 16.45 -2.64
N TYR A 130 2.55 17.74 -3.02
CA TYR A 130 3.04 18.17 -4.33
C TYR A 130 4.55 17.90 -4.48
N GLY A 131 4.97 17.42 -5.65
CA GLY A 131 6.38 17.13 -5.97
C GLY A 131 6.85 15.76 -5.49
N VAL A 132 5.98 14.95 -4.85
CA VAL A 132 6.26 13.55 -4.53
C VAL A 132 5.75 12.67 -5.67
N GLU A 133 6.64 11.84 -6.22
CA GLU A 133 6.29 10.86 -7.23
C GLU A 133 5.59 9.66 -6.62
N ILE A 134 4.66 9.07 -7.38
CA ILE A 134 4.02 7.80 -7.02
C ILE A 134 4.65 6.68 -7.84
N TRP A 135 5.08 5.63 -7.15
CA TRP A 135 5.68 4.45 -7.74
C TRP A 135 4.79 3.23 -7.48
N ASP A 136 4.75 2.32 -8.46
CA ASP A 136 3.91 1.12 -8.44
C ASP A 136 4.79 -0.14 -8.39
N SER A 137 4.83 -0.80 -7.23
CA SER A 137 5.60 -2.03 -7.03
C SER A 137 5.01 -3.21 -7.80
N LEU A 138 3.70 -3.21 -8.14
CA LEU A 138 3.11 -4.19 -9.05
C LEU A 138 3.67 -4.07 -10.48
N LYS A 139 3.81 -2.85 -10.99
CA LYS A 139 4.46 -2.57 -12.28
C LYS A 139 5.91 -3.06 -12.28
N MET A 140 6.65 -2.74 -11.20
CA MET A 140 8.03 -3.19 -11.01
C MET A 140 8.12 -4.71 -10.97
N SER A 141 7.25 -5.36 -10.21
CA SER A 141 7.20 -6.82 -10.08
C SER A 141 6.94 -7.52 -11.41
N ARG A 142 6.04 -6.99 -12.23
CA ARG A 142 5.79 -7.52 -13.58
C ARG A 142 7.03 -7.43 -14.48
N GLU A 143 7.80 -6.36 -14.36
CA GLU A 143 9.02 -6.17 -15.13
C GLU A 143 10.16 -7.10 -14.66
N VAL A 144 10.32 -7.27 -13.35
CA VAL A 144 11.37 -8.10 -12.74
C VAL A 144 11.06 -9.59 -12.87
N PHE A 145 9.86 -10.00 -12.44
CA PHE A 145 9.48 -11.41 -12.36
C PHE A 145 8.76 -11.93 -13.61
N GLY A 146 8.47 -11.05 -14.59
CA GLY A 146 7.74 -11.43 -15.79
C GLY A 146 8.45 -12.50 -16.64
N LYS A 147 9.79 -12.49 -16.65
CA LYS A 147 10.63 -13.46 -17.36
C LYS A 147 11.38 -14.42 -16.42
N ASP A 148 11.15 -14.32 -15.13
CA ASP A 148 11.76 -15.18 -14.13
C ASP A 148 11.13 -16.60 -14.22
N GLU A 149 11.96 -17.61 -14.56
CA GLU A 149 11.50 -18.98 -14.73
C GLU A 149 11.12 -19.62 -13.39
N GLU A 150 11.84 -19.32 -12.30
CA GLU A 150 11.56 -19.85 -10.97
C GLU A 150 10.20 -19.35 -10.47
N PHE A 151 9.94 -18.04 -10.62
CA PHE A 151 8.61 -17.49 -10.31
C PHE A 151 7.51 -18.07 -11.23
N GLY A 152 7.85 -18.33 -12.50
CA GLY A 152 6.92 -18.96 -13.43
C GLY A 152 6.51 -20.36 -12.99
N ASN A 153 7.48 -21.19 -12.63
CA ASN A 153 7.25 -22.55 -12.12
C ASN A 153 6.46 -22.52 -10.82
N PHE A 154 6.85 -21.64 -9.89
CA PHE A 154 6.12 -21.42 -8.63
C PHE A 154 4.64 -21.08 -8.86
N CYS A 155 4.35 -20.15 -9.78
CA CYS A 155 2.97 -19.81 -10.10
C CYS A 155 2.19 -20.96 -10.73
N TYR A 156 2.84 -21.76 -11.57
CA TYR A 156 2.21 -22.92 -12.21
C TYR A 156 1.91 -24.03 -11.20
N GLU A 157 2.88 -24.41 -10.38
CA GLU A 157 2.75 -25.48 -9.38
C GLU A 157 1.70 -25.17 -8.31
N ASN A 158 1.56 -23.89 -7.93
CA ASN A 158 0.61 -23.44 -6.91
C ASN A 158 -0.71 -22.91 -7.49
N ASN A 159 -0.94 -23.03 -8.80
CA ASN A 159 -2.14 -22.56 -9.48
C ASN A 159 -2.38 -21.03 -9.32
N TYR A 160 -1.29 -20.22 -9.26
CA TYR A 160 -1.36 -18.77 -9.19
C TYR A 160 -1.43 -18.11 -10.58
N LEU A 161 -2.34 -18.62 -11.40
CA LEU A 161 -2.58 -18.13 -12.74
C LEU A 161 -3.95 -17.45 -12.84
N THR A 162 -4.07 -16.47 -13.74
CA THR A 162 -5.36 -15.90 -14.12
C THR A 162 -6.14 -16.90 -15.00
N LYS A 163 -7.43 -16.63 -15.23
CA LYS A 163 -8.25 -17.41 -16.19
C LYS A 163 -7.66 -17.47 -17.61
N ARG A 164 -6.77 -16.55 -17.95
CA ARG A 164 -6.06 -16.50 -19.24
C ARG A 164 -4.66 -17.14 -19.20
N GLY A 165 -4.32 -17.85 -18.13
CA GLY A 165 -3.02 -18.51 -17.94
C GLY A 165 -1.86 -17.55 -17.65
N GLN A 166 -2.12 -16.29 -17.31
CA GLN A 166 -1.08 -15.32 -16.95
C GLN A 166 -0.75 -15.43 -15.47
N ARG A 167 0.52 -15.24 -15.10
CA ARG A 167 0.98 -15.17 -13.70
C ARG A 167 0.26 -14.06 -12.93
N ARG A 168 -0.10 -14.34 -11.70
CA ARG A 168 -0.63 -13.33 -10.77
C ARG A 168 0.52 -12.71 -9.99
N TYR A 169 0.41 -11.40 -9.73
CA TYR A 169 1.44 -10.59 -9.05
C TYR A 169 0.84 -9.88 -7.84
N THR A 170 -0.05 -10.54 -7.07
CA THR A 170 -0.52 -9.96 -5.80
C THR A 170 0.63 -9.92 -4.80
N ALA A 171 0.58 -9.01 -3.83
CA ALA A 171 1.61 -8.90 -2.82
C ALA A 171 1.79 -10.22 -2.06
N GLU A 172 0.69 -10.90 -1.69
CA GLU A 172 0.72 -12.21 -1.05
C GLU A 172 1.50 -13.27 -1.86
N ILE A 173 1.24 -13.40 -3.16
CA ILE A 173 1.90 -14.41 -4.01
C ILE A 173 3.39 -14.09 -4.16
N LEU A 174 3.73 -12.82 -4.37
CA LEU A 174 5.12 -12.39 -4.45
C LEU A 174 5.86 -12.63 -3.12
N TYR A 175 5.24 -12.30 -2.01
CA TYR A 175 5.84 -12.51 -0.69
C TYR A 175 6.04 -13.99 -0.37
N ARG A 176 5.08 -14.86 -0.69
CA ARG A 176 5.24 -16.32 -0.60
C ARG A 176 6.45 -16.81 -1.39
N PHE A 177 6.58 -16.35 -2.64
CA PHE A 177 7.70 -16.71 -3.50
C PHE A 177 9.04 -16.23 -2.93
N LEU A 178 9.11 -14.99 -2.45
CA LEU A 178 10.35 -14.40 -1.94
C LEU A 178 10.83 -14.99 -0.62
N THR A 179 9.90 -15.41 0.22
CA THR A 179 10.19 -15.91 1.58
C THR A 179 10.18 -17.43 1.69
N GLY A 180 9.59 -18.12 0.70
CA GLY A 180 9.33 -19.57 0.76
C GLY A 180 8.21 -19.96 1.73
N GLN A 181 7.46 -19.00 2.27
CA GLN A 181 6.34 -19.23 3.19
C GLN A 181 5.04 -19.47 2.41
N ASN A 182 4.84 -20.68 1.92
CA ASN A 182 3.71 -21.02 1.04
C ASN A 182 2.33 -20.89 1.71
N ASP A 183 2.25 -20.97 3.02
CA ASP A 183 1.05 -20.85 3.85
C ASP A 183 0.78 -19.42 4.33
N PHE A 184 1.65 -18.46 3.99
CA PHE A 184 1.44 -17.05 4.35
C PHE A 184 0.11 -16.54 3.78
N VAL A 185 -0.65 -15.82 4.59
CA VAL A 185 -1.89 -15.13 4.20
C VAL A 185 -1.75 -13.66 4.53
N GLU A 186 -2.01 -12.82 3.55
CA GLU A 186 -2.00 -11.37 3.71
C GLU A 186 -3.04 -10.92 4.75
N SER A 187 -2.66 -9.99 5.60
CA SER A 187 -3.54 -9.57 6.70
C SER A 187 -4.70 -8.68 6.25
N HIS A 188 -4.57 -8.04 5.10
CA HIS A 188 -5.49 -7.03 4.59
C HIS A 188 -5.75 -5.93 5.63
N THR A 189 -4.65 -5.37 6.11
CA THR A 189 -4.63 -4.25 7.04
C THR A 189 -3.42 -3.37 6.72
N GLY A 190 -3.64 -2.06 6.59
CA GLY A 190 -2.73 -1.13 5.92
C GLY A 190 -1.26 -1.23 6.35
N LEU A 191 -0.93 -1.16 7.66
CA LEU A 191 0.49 -1.19 8.04
C LEU A 191 1.13 -2.56 7.87
N GLU A 192 0.43 -3.64 8.13
CA GLU A 192 0.94 -5.00 7.99
C GLU A 192 1.25 -5.30 6.52
N ASP A 193 0.40 -4.84 5.60
CA ASP A 193 0.58 -5.02 4.18
C ASP A 193 1.73 -4.14 3.63
N VAL A 194 1.89 -2.93 4.17
CA VAL A 194 3.09 -2.09 3.91
C VAL A 194 4.40 -2.83 4.21
N LEU A 195 4.45 -3.61 5.29
CA LEU A 195 5.66 -4.36 5.67
C LEU A 195 5.99 -5.50 4.69
N ILE A 196 5.00 -6.05 4.01
CA ILE A 196 5.16 -7.04 2.95
C ILE A 196 5.58 -6.35 1.64
N GLU A 197 4.88 -5.29 1.29
CA GLU A 197 5.11 -4.55 0.06
C GLU A 197 6.50 -3.91 0.01
N LYS A 198 7.03 -3.45 1.17
CA LYS A 198 8.42 -2.97 1.24
C LYS A 198 9.44 -4.01 0.82
N ASP A 199 9.23 -5.29 1.22
CA ASP A 199 10.15 -6.37 0.88
C ASP A 199 10.10 -6.66 -0.62
N ILE A 200 8.91 -6.62 -1.23
CA ILE A 200 8.72 -6.76 -2.67
C ILE A 200 9.41 -5.62 -3.42
N PHE A 201 9.19 -4.38 -2.99
CA PHE A 201 9.81 -3.19 -3.59
C PHE A 201 11.35 -3.26 -3.52
N CYS A 202 11.90 -3.56 -2.35
CA CYS A 202 13.34 -3.67 -2.16
C CYS A 202 13.94 -4.79 -3.01
N GLU A 203 13.25 -5.93 -3.11
CA GLU A 203 13.71 -7.04 -3.95
C GLU A 203 13.69 -6.70 -5.44
N CYS A 204 12.68 -5.96 -5.90
CA CYS A 204 12.66 -5.46 -7.28
C CYS A 204 13.89 -4.59 -7.58
N LEU A 205 14.27 -3.68 -6.66
CA LEU A 205 15.44 -2.82 -6.83
C LEU A 205 16.76 -3.59 -6.79
N LYS A 206 16.87 -4.65 -5.97
CA LYS A 206 18.05 -5.52 -5.92
C LYS A 206 18.25 -6.27 -7.23
N ARG A 207 17.17 -6.81 -7.80
CA ARG A 207 17.21 -7.58 -9.06
C ARG A 207 17.42 -6.71 -10.28
N LYS A 208 16.91 -5.48 -10.26
CA LYS A 208 17.01 -4.57 -11.41
C LYS A 208 17.20 -3.12 -10.97
N LYS A 209 18.43 -2.59 -11.11
CA LYS A 209 18.80 -1.24 -10.69
C LYS A 209 18.16 -0.11 -11.52
N ASP A 210 17.94 -0.33 -12.82
CA ASP A 210 17.42 0.67 -13.76
C ASP A 210 15.91 0.52 -14.00
N ILE A 211 15.18 0.05 -12.98
CA ILE A 211 13.74 -0.11 -13.06
C ILE A 211 13.03 1.25 -12.93
N ASN A 212 12.03 1.48 -13.76
CA ASN A 212 11.12 2.62 -13.64
C ASN A 212 9.75 2.17 -13.12
N GLY A 213 9.48 2.45 -11.86
CA GLY A 213 8.19 2.18 -11.22
C GLY A 213 7.22 3.36 -11.21
N ALA A 214 7.61 4.54 -11.75
CA ALA A 214 6.76 5.72 -11.72
C ALA A 214 5.38 5.45 -12.34
N LEU A 215 4.33 5.80 -11.60
CA LEU A 215 2.93 5.56 -12.02
C LEU A 215 2.59 6.37 -13.28
N TRP A 216 3.11 7.58 -13.33
CA TRP A 216 2.94 8.54 -14.43
C TRP A 216 4.30 8.74 -15.11
N GLY A 217 4.63 7.88 -16.06
CA GLY A 217 5.91 7.95 -16.77
C GLY A 217 5.80 7.45 -18.20
#